data_76c19114a547159dd484cfb35ecf5613
#
_entry.id   76c19114a547159dd484cfb35ecf5613
#
_cell.length_a   1.000
_cell.length_b   1.000
_cell.length_c   1.000
_cell.angle_alpha   90.00
_cell.angle_beta   90.00
_cell.angle_gamma   90.00
#
_symmetry.space_group_name_H-M   'P 1'
#
loop_
_entity.id
_entity.type
_entity.pdbx_description
1 polymer ?
#
loop_
_entity_poly.entity_id
_entity_poly.type
_entity_poly.pdbx_seq_one_letter_code
_entity_poly.pdbx_strand_id
1 'polypeptide(L)'
;MEVDMENNNNKRKVHLICNAHIDPVWLWNWEEGAAAAISTFKSAVRFCKEYDEFVFNHNEAVLYKWIEEYDPALFEEIKELIKSGKWIVIGGWYLQPDCNMPSGESFVRQIEEGRRYFMEKFGVDGGKTAINFDP
;
A
#
# COMPACT_ATOMS: atom_id res chain seq x y z
N MET A 1 56.34 3.77 12.26
CA MET A 1 55.62 3.68 10.98
C MET A 1 54.26 3.06 11.33
N GLU A 2 53.34 3.94 11.83
CA GLU A 2 51.98 3.55 12.17
C GLU A 2 51.19 3.44 10.87
N VAL A 3 50.66 2.27 10.62
CA VAL A 3 49.72 2.04 9.54
C VAL A 3 48.33 2.40 10.05
N ASP A 4 47.86 3.59 9.72
CA ASP A 4 46.48 3.99 9.89
C ASP A 4 45.60 3.05 9.03
N MET A 5 45.05 2.03 9.68
CA MET A 5 43.95 1.29 9.08
C MET A 5 42.72 2.18 9.19
N GLU A 6 42.46 2.96 8.14
CA GLU A 6 41.14 3.60 7.90
C GLU A 6 40.08 2.53 7.99
N ASN A 7 39.35 2.55 9.09
CA ASN A 7 38.20 1.72 9.33
C ASN A 7 37.06 2.21 8.41
N ASN A 8 37.11 1.77 7.18
CA ASN A 8 36.08 2.07 6.18
C ASN A 8 34.79 1.34 6.57
N ASN A 9 34.11 1.92 7.56
CA ASN A 9 32.90 1.41 8.15
C ASN A 9 31.75 1.65 7.15
N ASN A 10 31.82 0.98 6.01
CA ASN A 10 30.83 1.01 4.94
C ASN A 10 29.58 0.26 5.42
N LYS A 11 28.87 0.88 6.38
CA LYS A 11 27.61 0.34 6.92
C LYS A 11 26.62 0.26 5.78
N ARG A 12 26.23 -0.96 5.43
CA ARG A 12 25.16 -1.18 4.46
C ARG A 12 23.87 -0.60 5.02
N LYS A 13 23.20 0.24 4.25
CA LYS A 13 21.90 0.77 4.60
C LYS A 13 20.82 -0.19 4.08
N VAL A 14 19.96 -0.65 4.96
CA VAL A 14 18.78 -1.47 4.63
C VAL A 14 17.54 -0.60 4.80
N HIS A 15 16.70 -0.56 3.79
CA HIS A 15 15.41 0.11 3.85
C HIS A 15 14.32 -0.95 3.99
N LEU A 16 13.51 -0.85 5.06
CA LEU A 16 12.34 -1.69 5.27
C LEU A 16 11.12 -0.94 4.76
N ILE A 17 10.41 -1.55 3.81
CA ILE A 17 9.19 -0.99 3.22
C ILE A 17 8.02 -1.81 3.74
N CYS A 18 7.20 -1.20 4.61
CA CYS A 18 6.10 -1.88 5.27
C CYS A 18 4.86 -1.92 4.37
N ASN A 19 4.40 -3.12 4.08
CA ASN A 19 3.17 -3.41 3.35
C ASN A 19 2.49 -4.61 3.99
N ALA A 20 1.21 -4.81 3.70
CA ALA A 20 0.47 -6.01 4.09
C ALA A 20 -0.35 -6.47 2.89
N HIS A 21 0.15 -7.48 2.17
CA HIS A 21 -0.60 -8.09 1.09
C HIS A 21 -1.89 -8.73 1.60
N ILE A 22 -2.99 -8.47 0.93
CA ILE A 22 -4.31 -9.02 1.25
C ILE A 22 -4.97 -9.47 -0.04
N ASP A 23 -5.36 -10.74 -0.09
CA ASP A 23 -6.25 -11.21 -1.15
C ASP A 23 -7.69 -10.79 -0.83
N PRO A 24 -8.31 -9.92 -1.63
CA PRO A 24 -9.69 -9.49 -1.39
C PRO A 24 -10.69 -10.65 -1.41
N VAL A 25 -10.41 -11.63 -2.25
CA VAL A 25 -11.19 -12.88 -2.38
C VAL A 25 -10.21 -14.00 -2.73
N TRP A 26 -10.28 -15.14 -2.06
CA TRP A 26 -9.53 -16.36 -2.40
C TRP A 26 -10.29 -17.61 -1.96
N LEU A 27 -9.87 -18.27 -0.87
CA LEU A 27 -10.64 -19.38 -0.24
C LEU A 27 -11.77 -18.87 0.66
N TRP A 28 -11.95 -17.58 0.71
CA TRP A 28 -12.99 -16.85 1.42
C TRP A 28 -13.72 -15.89 0.47
N ASN A 29 -14.87 -15.40 0.90
CA ASN A 29 -15.66 -14.43 0.17
C ASN A 29 -15.18 -12.98 0.41
N TRP A 30 -15.75 -12.04 -0.33
CA TRP A 30 -15.32 -10.63 -0.27
C TRP A 30 -15.61 -9.98 1.09
N GLU A 31 -16.62 -10.44 1.85
CA GLU A 31 -16.94 -9.88 3.17
C GLU A 31 -15.83 -10.18 4.18
N GLU A 32 -15.26 -11.37 4.12
CA GLU A 32 -14.10 -11.75 4.94
C GLU A 32 -12.85 -10.98 4.52
N GLY A 33 -12.64 -10.80 3.21
CA GLY A 33 -11.57 -9.97 2.68
C GLY A 33 -11.70 -8.52 3.12
N ALA A 34 -12.90 -7.94 3.10
CA ALA A 34 -13.16 -6.59 3.57
C ALA A 34 -12.90 -6.45 5.09
N ALA A 35 -13.32 -7.44 5.89
CA ALA A 35 -13.04 -7.45 7.33
C ALA A 35 -11.54 -7.53 7.62
N ALA A 36 -10.80 -8.36 6.87
CA ALA A 36 -9.34 -8.46 6.96
C ALA A 36 -8.66 -7.13 6.61
N ALA A 37 -9.10 -6.48 5.52
CA ALA A 37 -8.59 -5.17 5.10
C ALA A 37 -8.80 -4.10 6.18
N ILE A 38 -10.00 -3.99 6.74
CA ILE A 38 -10.32 -3.04 7.81
C ILE A 38 -9.43 -3.29 9.04
N SER A 39 -9.29 -4.55 9.47
CA SER A 39 -8.46 -4.93 10.62
C SER A 39 -6.98 -4.58 10.39
N THR A 40 -6.46 -4.88 9.21
CA THR A 40 -5.08 -4.59 8.81
C THR A 40 -4.83 -3.09 8.77
N PHE A 41 -5.72 -2.33 8.14
CA PHE A 41 -5.56 -0.88 8.02
C PHE A 41 -5.68 -0.17 9.38
N LYS A 42 -6.57 -0.62 10.27
CA LYS A 42 -6.61 -0.17 11.68
C LYS A 42 -5.27 -0.36 12.39
N SER A 43 -4.68 -1.53 12.21
CA SER A 43 -3.37 -1.83 12.80
C SER A 43 -2.26 -0.94 12.21
N ALA A 44 -2.24 -0.75 10.90
CA ALA A 44 -1.28 0.12 10.23
C ALA A 44 -1.43 1.59 10.66
N VAL A 45 -2.66 2.11 10.74
CA VAL A 45 -2.95 3.46 11.26
C VAL A 45 -2.44 3.63 12.67
N ARG A 46 -2.69 2.64 13.55
CA ARG A 46 -2.16 2.64 14.91
C ARG A 46 -0.63 2.72 14.92
N PHE A 47 0.05 1.90 14.13
CA PHE A 47 1.52 1.91 14.06
C PHE A 47 2.07 3.22 13.50
N CYS A 48 1.42 3.81 12.50
CA CYS A 48 1.79 5.13 12.00
C CYS A 48 1.71 6.24 13.08
N LYS A 49 0.80 6.09 14.04
CA LYS A 49 0.63 7.04 15.16
C LYS A 49 1.57 6.74 16.34
N GLU A 50 1.87 5.47 16.61
CA GLU A 50 2.69 5.04 17.74
C GLU A 50 4.20 5.17 17.46
N TYR A 51 4.62 5.00 16.20
CA TYR A 51 6.04 4.95 15.82
C TYR A 51 6.37 6.02 14.80
N ASP A 52 7.22 6.96 15.17
CA ASP A 52 7.60 8.09 14.31
C ASP A 52 8.29 7.68 13.01
N GLU A 53 9.05 6.59 13.04
CA GLU A 53 9.78 6.09 11.87
C GLU A 53 8.95 5.15 10.99
N PHE A 54 7.77 4.72 11.45
CA PHE A 54 6.93 3.80 10.70
C PHE A 54 6.20 4.53 9.57
N VAL A 55 6.39 4.02 8.35
CA VAL A 55 5.67 4.44 7.16
C VAL A 55 5.05 3.20 6.53
N PHE A 56 3.74 3.25 6.31
CA PHE A 56 3.00 2.18 5.68
C PHE A 56 2.73 2.49 4.21
N ASN A 57 2.63 1.47 3.37
CA ASN A 57 2.16 1.63 2.00
C ASN A 57 1.17 0.53 1.61
N HIS A 58 0.27 0.85 0.71
CA HIS A 58 -0.65 -0.12 0.11
C HIS A 58 -1.07 0.32 -1.29
N ASN A 59 -1.37 -0.64 -2.17
CA ASN A 59 -1.48 -0.44 -3.62
C ASN A 59 -2.85 -0.71 -4.24
N GLU A 60 -3.85 -1.18 -3.50
CA GLU A 60 -5.11 -1.71 -4.07
C GLU A 60 -6.31 -0.84 -3.73
N ALA A 61 -6.85 -0.14 -4.74
CA ALA A 61 -7.94 0.80 -4.56
C ALA A 61 -9.23 0.15 -4.02
N VAL A 62 -9.50 -1.11 -4.36
CA VAL A 62 -10.70 -1.82 -3.88
C VAL A 62 -10.76 -1.91 -2.37
N LEU A 63 -9.62 -2.11 -1.70
CA LEU A 63 -9.56 -2.19 -0.24
C LEU A 63 -9.88 -0.84 0.40
N TYR A 64 -9.37 0.26 -0.16
CA TYR A 64 -9.72 1.62 0.30
C TYR A 64 -11.20 1.94 0.08
N LYS A 65 -11.81 1.46 -1.02
CA LYS A 65 -13.26 1.62 -1.25
C LYS A 65 -14.08 0.93 -0.16
N TRP A 66 -13.69 -0.27 0.24
CA TRP A 66 -14.36 -0.95 1.35
C TRP A 66 -14.19 -0.21 2.68
N ILE A 67 -13.02 0.37 2.93
CA ILE A 67 -12.82 1.19 4.13
C ILE A 67 -13.65 2.47 4.06
N GLU A 68 -13.70 3.15 2.92
CA GLU A 68 -14.56 4.32 2.71
C GLU A 68 -16.04 4.00 3.00
N GLU A 69 -16.51 2.81 2.58
CA GLU A 69 -17.90 2.39 2.73
C GLU A 69 -18.24 1.90 4.14
N TYR A 70 -17.37 1.07 4.75
CA TYR A 70 -17.71 0.37 6.00
C TYR A 70 -17.07 0.97 7.25
N ASP A 71 -16.03 1.78 7.12
CA ASP A 71 -15.38 2.51 8.22
C ASP A 71 -14.91 3.90 7.76
N PRO A 72 -15.84 4.85 7.51
CA PRO A 72 -15.50 6.19 7.05
C PRO A 72 -14.56 6.96 7.99
N ALA A 73 -14.62 6.67 9.29
CA ALA A 73 -13.73 7.30 10.25
C ALA A 73 -12.27 6.89 10.04
N LEU A 74 -12.04 5.60 9.85
CA LEU A 74 -10.72 5.06 9.47
C LEU A 74 -10.24 5.62 8.14
N PHE A 75 -11.14 5.79 7.17
CA PHE A 75 -10.80 6.36 5.87
C PHE A 75 -10.27 7.80 5.99
N GLU A 76 -10.90 8.63 6.82
CA GLU A 76 -10.41 10.01 7.06
C GLU A 76 -9.06 10.01 7.80
N GLU A 77 -8.82 9.09 8.74
CA GLU A 77 -7.51 8.94 9.38
C GLU A 77 -6.42 8.59 8.36
N ILE A 78 -6.71 7.71 7.42
CA ILE A 78 -5.78 7.33 6.33
C ILE A 78 -5.48 8.55 5.45
N LYS A 79 -6.48 9.37 5.11
CA LYS A 79 -6.27 10.61 4.35
C LYS A 79 -5.27 11.56 5.04
N GLU A 80 -5.39 11.74 6.35
CA GLU A 80 -4.46 12.57 7.10
C GLU A 80 -3.04 11.97 7.13
N LEU A 81 -2.93 10.65 7.23
CA LEU A 81 -1.64 9.96 7.16
C LEU A 81 -0.99 10.06 5.76
N ILE A 82 -1.79 10.03 4.70
CA ILE A 82 -1.30 10.25 3.32
C ILE A 82 -0.78 11.68 3.18
N LYS A 83 -1.51 12.68 3.64
CA LYS A 83 -1.08 14.10 3.63
C LYS A 83 0.22 14.32 4.39
N SER A 84 0.40 13.65 5.52
CA SER A 84 1.60 13.76 6.35
C SER A 84 2.80 12.93 5.85
N GLY A 85 2.61 12.08 4.84
CA GLY A 85 3.64 11.19 4.30
C GLY A 85 3.91 9.94 5.14
N LYS A 86 3.06 9.64 6.13
CA LYS A 86 3.13 8.42 6.95
C LYS A 86 2.47 7.22 6.29
N TRP A 87 1.66 7.47 5.27
CA TRP A 87 1.01 6.46 4.46
C TRP A 87 1.22 6.78 3.00
N ILE A 88 1.76 5.84 2.23
CA ILE A 88 2.09 6.04 0.83
C ILE A 88 1.24 5.13 -0.05
N VAL A 89 0.57 5.70 -1.03
CA VAL A 89 -0.10 4.94 -2.08
C VAL A 89 0.91 4.70 -3.19
N ILE A 90 1.28 3.43 -3.40
CA ILE A 90 2.15 3.01 -4.50
C ILE A 90 1.55 1.82 -5.24
N GLY A 91 1.86 1.69 -6.54
CA GLY A 91 1.37 0.60 -7.37
C GLY A 91 0.15 0.93 -8.22
N GLY A 92 -0.77 1.76 -7.72
CA GLY A 92 -1.86 2.35 -8.48
C GLY A 92 -2.90 1.39 -9.07
N TRP A 93 -2.92 0.13 -8.65
CA TRP A 93 -3.89 -0.86 -9.10
C TRP A 93 -5.28 -0.62 -8.51
N TYR A 94 -6.33 -0.93 -9.26
CA TYR A 94 -7.64 -1.15 -8.64
C TYR A 94 -7.62 -2.40 -7.76
N LEU A 95 -7.11 -3.49 -8.33
CA LEU A 95 -6.76 -4.73 -7.65
C LEU A 95 -5.48 -5.27 -8.31
N GLN A 96 -4.53 -5.78 -7.52
CA GLN A 96 -3.33 -6.43 -8.02
C GLN A 96 -3.70 -7.60 -8.92
N PRO A 97 -3.28 -7.61 -10.20
CA PRO A 97 -3.66 -8.65 -11.14
C PRO A 97 -2.76 -9.88 -11.02
N ASP A 98 -3.33 -11.07 -11.26
CA ASP A 98 -2.56 -12.23 -11.70
C ASP A 98 -1.88 -11.89 -13.04
N CYS A 99 -0.60 -12.22 -13.20
CA CYS A 99 0.18 -11.84 -14.37
C CYS A 99 -0.08 -12.74 -15.59
N ASN A 100 -0.70 -13.90 -15.42
CA ASN A 100 -0.86 -14.90 -16.48
C ASN A 100 -2.28 -15.01 -17.04
N MET A 101 -3.29 -14.71 -16.26
CA MET A 101 -4.69 -14.98 -16.59
C MET A 101 -5.44 -13.80 -17.24
N PRO A 102 -5.28 -12.53 -16.80
CA PRO A 102 -6.02 -11.41 -17.36
C PRO A 102 -5.54 -11.03 -18.77
N SER A 103 -6.44 -10.46 -19.57
CA SER A 103 -6.08 -9.86 -20.86
C SER A 103 -5.32 -8.53 -20.67
N GLY A 104 -4.61 -8.08 -21.70
CA GLY A 104 -3.95 -6.78 -21.69
C GLY A 104 -4.91 -5.61 -21.40
N GLU A 105 -6.14 -5.68 -21.90
CA GLU A 105 -7.19 -4.69 -21.60
C GLU A 105 -7.55 -4.69 -20.12
N SER A 106 -7.58 -5.85 -19.47
CA SER A 106 -7.82 -5.93 -18.02
C SER A 106 -6.73 -5.21 -17.23
N PHE A 107 -5.46 -5.37 -17.61
CA PHE A 107 -4.36 -4.63 -16.99
C PHE A 107 -4.53 -3.11 -17.13
N VAL A 108 -4.86 -2.64 -18.34
CA VAL A 108 -5.11 -1.22 -18.58
C VAL A 108 -6.22 -0.70 -17.67
N ARG A 109 -7.33 -1.43 -17.54
CA ARG A 109 -8.47 -1.06 -16.69
C ARG A 109 -8.10 -1.04 -15.20
N GLN A 110 -7.34 -2.02 -14.74
CA GLN A 110 -6.86 -2.03 -13.35
C GLN A 110 -6.05 -0.77 -13.02
N ILE A 111 -5.17 -0.34 -13.93
CA ILE A 111 -4.36 0.87 -13.78
C ILE A 111 -5.23 2.12 -13.83
N GLU A 112 -6.07 2.26 -14.85
CA GLU A 112 -6.93 3.45 -15.02
C GLU A 112 -7.86 3.67 -13.83
N GLU A 113 -8.57 2.64 -13.40
CA GLU A 113 -9.52 2.71 -12.29
C GLU A 113 -8.82 2.96 -10.95
N GLY A 114 -7.69 2.29 -10.70
CA GLY A 114 -6.91 2.52 -9.49
C GLY A 114 -6.38 3.95 -9.41
N ARG A 115 -5.71 4.43 -10.44
CA ARG A 115 -5.19 5.81 -10.51
C ARG A 115 -6.30 6.85 -10.37
N ARG A 116 -7.42 6.65 -11.08
CA ARG A 116 -8.57 7.55 -10.99
C ARG A 116 -9.09 7.65 -9.56
N TYR A 117 -9.26 6.52 -8.88
CA TYR A 117 -9.71 6.48 -7.49
C TYR A 117 -8.73 7.22 -6.56
N PHE A 118 -7.45 6.91 -6.63
CA PHE A 118 -6.44 7.53 -5.77
C PHE A 118 -6.31 9.03 -6.02
N MET A 119 -6.38 9.47 -7.27
CA MET A 119 -6.38 10.89 -7.59
C MET A 119 -7.62 11.61 -7.07
N GLU A 120 -8.81 11.01 -7.24
CA GLU A 120 -10.07 11.60 -6.77
C GLU A 120 -10.14 11.70 -5.24
N LYS A 121 -9.73 10.64 -4.53
CA LYS A 121 -9.91 10.55 -3.08
C LYS A 121 -8.77 11.16 -2.27
N PHE A 122 -7.55 11.07 -2.76
CA PHE A 122 -6.34 11.47 -2.02
C PHE A 122 -5.49 12.52 -2.74
N GLY A 123 -5.77 12.82 -4.01
CA GLY A 123 -4.97 13.76 -4.81
C GLY A 123 -3.58 13.24 -5.15
N VAL A 124 -3.37 11.92 -5.11
CA VAL A 124 -2.09 11.28 -5.39
C VAL A 124 -2.16 10.37 -6.61
N ASP A 125 -1.11 10.40 -7.43
CA ASP A 125 -0.93 9.47 -8.54
C ASP A 125 -0.05 8.29 -8.10
N GLY A 126 -0.67 7.17 -7.73
CA GLY A 126 0.04 5.93 -7.35
C GLY A 126 0.67 5.18 -8.52
N GLY A 127 0.45 5.61 -9.76
CA GLY A 127 0.73 4.83 -10.97
C GLY A 127 2.15 4.89 -11.54
N LYS A 128 3.13 5.45 -10.81
CA LYS A 128 4.52 5.52 -11.28
C LYS A 128 5.33 4.24 -11.07
N THR A 129 4.89 3.40 -10.17
CA THR A 129 5.57 2.14 -9.81
C THR A 129 4.52 1.03 -9.77
N ALA A 130 4.73 -0.02 -10.55
CA ALA A 130 3.94 -1.24 -10.44
C ALA A 130 4.49 -2.09 -9.29
N ILE A 131 3.59 -2.60 -8.46
CA ILE A 131 3.92 -3.53 -7.38
C ILE A 131 3.03 -4.75 -7.54
N ASN A 132 3.64 -5.93 -7.50
CA ASN A 132 2.95 -7.20 -7.54
C ASN A 132 3.62 -8.14 -6.55
N PHE A 133 2.97 -8.42 -5.42
CA PHE A 133 3.55 -9.17 -4.31
C PHE A 133 3.35 -10.67 -4.44
N ASP A 134 2.25 -11.09 -5.02
CA ASP A 134 1.88 -12.49 -5.21
C ASP A 134 1.17 -12.65 -6.57
N PRO A 135 1.95 -12.74 -7.66
CA PRO A 135 1.41 -12.83 -9.02
C PRO A 135 0.97 -14.23 -9.41
#